data_2e88dfcbd830abba4a0a46be53bbd439
#
_entry.id   2e88dfcbd830abba4a0a46be53bbd439
#
_cell.length_a   1.000
_cell.length_b   1.000
_cell.length_c   1.000
_cell.angle_alpha   90.00
_cell.angle_beta   90.00
_cell.angle_gamma   90.00
#
_symmetry.space_group_name_H-M   'P 1'
#
loop_
_entity.id
_entity.type
_entity.pdbx_description
1 polymer ?
#
loop_
_entity_poly.entity_id
_entity_poly.type
_entity_poly.pdbx_seq_one_letter_code
_entity_poly.pdbx_strand_id
1 'polypeptide(L)'
;MVREASIVAVVGWKNSGKTGLVERLVGESVRRGLRVSTAKHAHHAVDIDQPGRDSWRHREAGAHEVALVSASRFVLQRELRGRAEPSLLEVAATLESVDLLIAEGFKSSPVAKIEAWRDACDRPPLASKDDTVFALAVEGGSSTLSRHHPRLAERLPVFELGDAEGILTAVVNHLKP
;
A
#
# COMPACT_ATOMS: atom_id res chain seq x y z
N MET A 1 19.41 16.92 6.28
CA MET A 1 18.20 16.35 6.91
C MET A 1 17.62 15.32 5.96
N VAL A 2 17.54 14.06 6.38
CA VAL A 2 16.84 13.02 5.62
C VAL A 2 15.36 13.38 5.66
N ARG A 3 14.76 13.65 4.51
CA ARG A 3 13.31 13.91 4.43
C ARG A 3 12.60 12.60 4.75
N GLU A 4 11.80 12.57 5.80
CA GLU A 4 10.93 11.41 6.04
C GLU A 4 10.04 11.21 4.82
N ALA A 5 9.98 9.96 4.34
CA ALA A 5 9.11 9.63 3.21
C ALA A 5 7.65 9.92 3.59
N SER A 6 6.93 10.62 2.72
CA SER A 6 5.48 10.70 2.85
C SER A 6 4.86 9.32 2.68
N ILE A 7 3.98 8.90 3.61
CA ILE A 7 3.40 7.54 3.60
C ILE A 7 1.89 7.63 3.37
N VAL A 8 1.39 6.86 2.41
CA VAL A 8 -0.05 6.63 2.20
C VAL A 8 -0.33 5.14 2.11
N ALA A 9 -1.40 4.68 2.77
CA ALA A 9 -1.87 3.31 2.60
C ALA A 9 -3.06 3.23 1.64
N VAL A 10 -3.03 2.26 0.73
CA VAL A 10 -4.17 1.86 -0.11
C VAL A 10 -4.84 0.68 0.56
N VAL A 11 -6.03 0.94 1.11
CA VAL A 11 -6.81 -0.05 1.87
C VAL A 11 -8.06 -0.47 1.11
N GLY A 12 -8.78 -1.44 1.62
CA GLY A 12 -10.03 -1.94 1.05
C GLY A 12 -10.19 -3.45 1.26
N TRP A 13 -11.35 -3.99 0.92
CA TRP A 13 -11.63 -5.41 1.04
C TRP A 13 -10.95 -6.26 -0.05
N LYS A 14 -11.02 -7.57 0.08
CA LYS A 14 -10.55 -8.48 -0.97
C LYS A 14 -11.28 -8.15 -2.28
N ASN A 15 -10.58 -8.16 -3.41
CA ASN A 15 -11.09 -7.85 -4.75
C ASN A 15 -11.60 -6.40 -4.96
N SER A 16 -11.31 -5.46 -4.07
CA SER A 16 -11.71 -4.06 -4.21
C SER A 16 -10.90 -3.26 -5.26
N GLY A 17 -9.88 -3.85 -5.86
CA GLY A 17 -9.05 -3.18 -6.87
C GLY A 17 -7.78 -2.51 -6.33
N LYS A 18 -7.40 -2.75 -5.07
CA LYS A 18 -6.19 -2.16 -4.43
C LYS A 18 -4.93 -2.31 -5.27
N THR A 19 -4.60 -3.53 -5.68
CA THR A 19 -3.35 -3.81 -6.40
C THR A 19 -3.28 -3.02 -7.71
N GLY A 20 -4.35 -3.01 -8.50
CA GLY A 20 -4.41 -2.21 -9.72
C GLY A 20 -4.37 -0.70 -9.46
N LEU A 21 -4.90 -0.23 -8.32
CA LEU A 21 -4.76 1.17 -7.93
C LEU A 21 -3.31 1.49 -7.55
N VAL A 22 -2.66 0.64 -6.76
CA VAL A 22 -1.24 0.81 -6.39
C VAL A 22 -0.35 0.85 -7.64
N GLU A 23 -0.53 -0.07 -8.59
CA GLU A 23 0.22 -0.08 -9.86
C GLU A 23 0.09 1.26 -10.60
N ARG A 24 -1.14 1.77 -10.74
CA ARG A 24 -1.39 3.06 -11.41
C ARG A 24 -0.78 4.24 -10.65
N LEU A 25 -0.88 4.26 -9.33
CA LEU A 25 -0.27 5.31 -8.51
C LEU A 25 1.26 5.29 -8.60
N VAL A 26 1.88 4.11 -8.63
CA VAL A 26 3.33 3.97 -8.86
C VAL A 26 3.70 4.53 -10.23
N GLY A 27 2.99 4.12 -11.29
CA GLY A 27 3.24 4.61 -12.65
C GLY A 27 3.10 6.13 -12.75
N GLU A 28 2.06 6.69 -12.16
CA GLU A 28 1.83 8.14 -12.15
C GLU A 28 2.87 8.90 -11.32
N SER A 29 3.32 8.33 -10.18
CA SER A 29 4.39 8.91 -9.37
C SER A 29 5.69 8.99 -10.15
N VAL A 30 6.07 7.90 -10.83
CA VAL A 30 7.26 7.86 -11.69
C VAL A 30 7.14 8.86 -12.85
N ARG A 31 5.97 8.97 -13.50
CA ARG A 31 5.71 9.95 -14.57
C ARG A 31 5.90 11.39 -14.08
N ARG A 32 5.60 11.68 -12.81
CA ARG A 32 5.85 13.00 -12.17
C ARG A 32 7.28 13.18 -11.67
N GLY A 33 8.18 12.22 -11.89
CA GLY A 33 9.58 12.27 -11.43
C GLY A 33 9.77 12.01 -9.94
N LEU A 34 8.77 11.46 -9.24
CA LEU A 34 8.89 11.10 -7.83
C LEU A 34 9.61 9.74 -7.68
N ARG A 35 10.48 9.65 -6.67
CA ARG A 35 11.00 8.37 -6.20
C ARG A 35 9.93 7.74 -5.31
N VAL A 36 9.45 6.55 -5.69
CA VAL A 36 8.39 5.84 -4.99
C VAL A 36 8.83 4.44 -4.58
N SER A 37 8.50 4.06 -3.36
CA SER A 37 8.60 2.68 -2.86
C SER A 37 7.23 2.12 -2.55
N THR A 38 7.11 0.80 -2.52
CA THR A 38 5.88 0.13 -2.11
C THR A 38 6.15 -0.86 -0.99
N ALA A 39 5.15 -1.01 -0.10
CA ALA A 39 5.10 -2.08 0.90
C ALA A 39 3.76 -2.81 0.76
N LYS A 40 3.75 -4.13 0.88
CA LYS A 40 2.52 -4.92 0.81
C LYS A 40 2.37 -5.78 2.06
N HIS A 41 1.23 -5.62 2.74
CA HIS A 41 0.83 -6.50 3.82
C HIS A 41 0.15 -7.75 3.24
N ALA A 42 0.76 -8.91 3.44
CA ALA A 42 0.22 -10.20 3.00
C ALA A 42 -0.40 -10.94 4.18
N HIS A 43 -1.61 -11.49 3.99
CA HIS A 43 -2.33 -12.24 5.04
C HIS A 43 -2.02 -13.75 5.02
N HIS A 44 -1.18 -14.20 4.10
CA HIS A 44 -0.77 -15.60 3.97
C HIS A 44 0.75 -15.67 3.97
N ALA A 45 1.29 -16.84 4.34
CA ALA A 45 2.72 -17.09 4.20
C ALA A 45 3.15 -16.81 2.76
N VAL A 46 4.06 -15.85 2.59
CA VAL A 46 4.64 -15.51 1.29
C VAL A 46 6.05 -16.04 1.28
N ASP A 47 6.33 -17.01 0.43
CA ASP A 47 7.68 -17.41 0.11
C ASP A 47 8.02 -16.89 -1.29
N ILE A 48 9.00 -16.01 -1.37
CA ILE A 48 9.52 -15.46 -2.62
C ILE A 48 10.71 -16.25 -3.14
N ASP A 49 11.22 -17.18 -2.33
CA ASP A 49 12.30 -18.09 -2.69
C ASP A 49 11.78 -19.32 -3.47
N GLN A 50 12.67 -19.91 -4.22
CA GLN A 50 12.41 -21.19 -4.89
C GLN A 50 13.02 -22.32 -4.06
N PRO A 51 12.23 -23.33 -3.61
CA PRO A 51 12.75 -24.47 -2.88
C PRO A 51 13.94 -25.13 -3.60
N GLY A 52 14.99 -25.43 -2.82
CA GLY A 52 16.21 -26.05 -3.31
C GLY A 52 17.27 -25.11 -3.87
N ARG A 53 16.98 -23.81 -4.06
CA ARG A 53 17.98 -22.80 -4.44
C ARG A 53 18.85 -22.41 -3.25
N ASP A 54 20.00 -21.81 -3.49
CA ASP A 54 20.99 -21.54 -2.46
C ASP A 54 20.46 -20.63 -1.33
N SER A 55 19.73 -19.57 -1.66
CA SER A 55 19.08 -18.69 -0.68
C SER A 55 18.08 -19.42 0.20
N TRP A 56 17.23 -20.27 -0.39
CA TRP A 56 16.30 -21.13 0.34
C TRP A 56 17.05 -22.08 1.31
N ARG A 57 18.12 -22.72 0.83
CA ARG A 57 18.94 -23.63 1.64
C ARG A 57 19.63 -22.91 2.82
N HIS A 58 20.06 -21.67 2.64
CA HIS A 58 20.62 -20.87 3.72
C HIS A 58 19.57 -20.57 4.81
N ARG A 59 18.32 -20.25 4.40
CA ARG A 59 17.20 -20.04 5.35
C ARG A 59 16.86 -21.33 6.11
N GLU A 60 16.73 -22.45 5.42
CA GLU A 60 16.45 -23.75 6.03
C GLU A 60 17.56 -24.20 6.99
N ALA A 61 18.81 -23.88 6.67
CA ALA A 61 19.95 -24.13 7.56
C ALA A 61 19.96 -23.24 8.81
N GLY A 62 19.07 -22.24 8.88
CA GLY A 62 18.91 -21.42 10.09
C GLY A 62 19.43 -19.99 9.99
N ALA A 63 19.77 -19.48 8.79
CA ALA A 63 20.16 -18.08 8.63
C ALA A 63 19.03 -17.14 9.08
N HIS A 64 19.38 -16.11 9.84
CA HIS A 64 18.42 -15.10 10.32
C HIS A 64 17.97 -14.16 9.19
N GLU A 65 18.90 -13.79 8.33
CA GLU A 65 18.70 -12.99 7.14
C GLU A 65 19.50 -13.59 5.99
N VAL A 66 18.99 -13.47 4.79
CA VAL A 66 19.69 -13.81 3.57
C VAL A 66 19.64 -12.62 2.62
N ALA A 67 20.80 -12.09 2.25
CA ALA A 67 20.93 -11.06 1.26
C ALA A 67 21.33 -11.68 -0.08
N LEU A 68 20.55 -11.40 -1.13
CA LEU A 68 20.88 -11.72 -2.52
C LEU A 68 21.28 -10.44 -3.23
N VAL A 69 22.47 -10.46 -3.82
CA VAL A 69 23.03 -9.29 -4.52
C VAL A 69 23.37 -9.69 -5.95
N SER A 70 22.93 -8.88 -6.90
CA SER A 70 23.31 -8.97 -8.32
C SER A 70 23.69 -7.58 -8.84
N ALA A 71 24.15 -7.50 -10.08
CA ALA A 71 24.49 -6.22 -10.71
C ALA A 71 23.30 -5.24 -10.82
N SER A 72 22.05 -5.74 -10.76
CA SER A 72 20.82 -4.94 -10.98
C SER A 72 19.81 -5.04 -9.85
N ARG A 73 20.04 -5.89 -8.84
CA ARG A 73 19.02 -6.14 -7.81
C ARG A 73 19.66 -6.53 -6.48
N PHE A 74 19.10 -5.96 -5.42
CA PHE A 74 19.34 -6.36 -4.04
C PHE A 74 18.03 -6.86 -3.44
N VAL A 75 18.07 -8.02 -2.76
CA VAL A 75 16.95 -8.60 -2.02
C VAL A 75 17.44 -8.97 -0.64
N LEU A 76 16.72 -8.55 0.39
CA LEU A 76 16.95 -8.96 1.77
C LEU A 76 15.72 -9.72 2.27
N GLN A 77 15.92 -10.96 2.68
CA GLN A 77 14.90 -11.78 3.34
C GLN A 77 15.25 -11.93 4.81
N ARG A 78 14.28 -11.63 5.67
CA ARG A 78 14.40 -11.75 7.12
C ARG A 78 13.35 -12.72 7.65
N GLU A 79 13.80 -13.74 8.36
CA GLU A 79 12.92 -14.68 9.04
C GLU A 79 12.49 -14.10 10.39
N LEU A 80 11.19 -13.95 10.62
CA LEU A 80 10.68 -13.37 11.87
C LEU A 80 10.79 -14.33 13.05
N ARG A 81 10.73 -15.65 12.81
CA ARG A 81 10.96 -16.69 13.83
C ARG A 81 10.20 -16.45 15.14
N GLY A 82 8.89 -16.18 15.04
CA GLY A 82 8.03 -15.93 16.19
C GLY A 82 8.10 -14.52 16.76
N ARG A 83 8.92 -13.62 16.19
CA ARG A 83 8.83 -12.18 16.50
C ARG A 83 7.56 -11.59 15.94
N ALA A 84 7.09 -10.51 16.55
CA ALA A 84 5.95 -9.76 16.04
C ALA A 84 6.20 -9.27 14.60
N GLU A 85 5.15 -9.22 13.82
CA GLU A 85 5.18 -8.63 12.49
C GLU A 85 5.55 -7.14 12.58
N PRO A 86 6.48 -6.64 11.74
CA PRO A 86 6.86 -5.23 11.78
C PRO A 86 5.69 -4.33 11.37
N SER A 87 5.52 -3.24 12.08
CA SER A 87 4.59 -2.17 11.73
C SER A 87 4.99 -1.50 10.41
N LEU A 88 4.04 -0.81 9.75
CA LEU A 88 4.35 -0.07 8.52
C LEU A 88 5.48 0.95 8.72
N LEU A 89 5.56 1.60 9.88
CA LEU A 89 6.61 2.58 10.17
C LEU A 89 7.99 1.91 10.33
N GLU A 90 8.05 0.74 10.94
CA GLU A 90 9.29 -0.06 11.03
C GLU A 90 9.72 -0.55 9.63
N VAL A 91 8.76 -0.98 8.79
CA VAL A 91 9.06 -1.33 7.38
C VAL A 91 9.59 -0.11 6.65
N ALA A 92 8.94 1.05 6.77
CA ALA A 92 9.38 2.30 6.13
C ALA A 92 10.81 2.69 6.53
N ALA A 93 11.18 2.50 7.80
CA ALA A 93 12.52 2.79 8.30
C ALA A 93 13.62 1.87 7.72
N THR A 94 13.26 0.72 7.15
CA THR A 94 14.21 -0.21 6.51
C THR A 94 14.40 0.07 5.01
N LEU A 95 13.53 0.88 4.41
CA LEU A 95 13.59 1.22 2.99
C LEU A 95 14.52 2.42 2.76
N GLU A 96 15.05 2.52 1.53
CA GLU A 96 15.75 3.73 1.12
C GLU A 96 14.79 4.94 1.17
N SER A 97 15.34 6.11 1.50
CA SER A 97 14.58 7.36 1.48
C SER A 97 14.04 7.66 0.09
N VAL A 98 12.73 7.86 0.00
CA VAL A 98 11.98 8.16 -1.23
C VAL A 98 11.02 9.34 -0.97
N ASP A 99 10.43 9.90 -2.04
CA ASP A 99 9.45 10.98 -1.91
C ASP A 99 8.11 10.46 -1.38
N LEU A 100 7.71 9.22 -1.79
CA LEU A 100 6.44 8.61 -1.43
C LEU A 100 6.59 7.11 -1.20
N LEU A 101 6.04 6.63 -0.07
CA LEU A 101 5.82 5.21 0.20
C LEU A 101 4.32 4.91 0.05
N ILE A 102 3.98 4.02 -0.88
CA ILE A 102 2.61 3.53 -1.09
C ILE A 102 2.49 2.14 -0.48
N ALA A 103 1.69 2.00 0.57
CA ALA A 103 1.50 0.74 1.28
C ALA A 103 0.18 0.07 0.87
N GLU A 104 0.22 -1.15 0.33
CA GLU A 104 -0.99 -1.94 0.06
C GLU A 104 -1.39 -2.72 1.31
N GLY A 105 -2.58 -2.49 1.81
CA GLY A 105 -3.08 -3.10 3.04
C GLY A 105 -2.75 -2.25 4.28
N PHE A 106 -2.17 -2.84 5.33
CA PHE A 106 -1.84 -2.14 6.58
C PHE A 106 -3.03 -1.36 7.17
N LYS A 107 -4.23 -1.98 7.18
CA LYS A 107 -5.48 -1.33 7.60
C LYS A 107 -5.44 -0.75 9.01
N SER A 108 -4.69 -1.38 9.92
CA SER A 108 -4.53 -0.95 11.32
C SER A 108 -3.48 0.13 11.53
N SER A 109 -2.69 0.47 10.50
CA SER A 109 -1.66 1.49 10.62
C SER A 109 -2.28 2.89 10.78
N PRO A 110 -1.74 3.77 11.63
CA PRO A 110 -2.27 5.13 11.85
C PRO A 110 -1.78 6.15 10.82
N VAL A 111 -1.60 5.76 9.58
CA VAL A 111 -1.21 6.65 8.47
C VAL A 111 -2.42 7.07 7.66
N ALA A 112 -2.27 8.12 6.85
CA ALA A 112 -3.29 8.55 5.88
C ALA A 112 -3.61 7.41 4.90
N LYS A 113 -4.90 7.24 4.60
CA LYS A 113 -5.38 6.13 3.77
C LYS A 113 -6.26 6.59 2.62
N ILE A 114 -6.14 5.90 1.49
CA ILE A 114 -7.15 5.90 0.43
C ILE A 114 -7.79 4.52 0.40
N GLU A 115 -9.10 4.47 0.37
CA GLU A 115 -9.80 3.21 0.22
C GLU A 115 -10.19 2.95 -1.23
N ALA A 116 -9.75 1.82 -1.76
CA ALA A 116 -10.30 1.26 -3.00
C ALA A 116 -11.58 0.49 -2.68
N TRP A 117 -12.70 0.87 -3.30
CA TRP A 117 -13.99 0.23 -3.05
C TRP A 117 -14.74 -0.08 -4.35
N ARG A 118 -15.44 -1.22 -4.34
CA ARG A 118 -16.36 -1.68 -5.38
C ARG A 118 -17.63 -2.20 -4.73
N ASP A 119 -18.74 -1.96 -5.36
CA ASP A 119 -20.03 -2.50 -4.91
C ASP A 119 -20.04 -4.02 -4.81
N ALA A 120 -19.37 -4.69 -5.75
CA ALA A 120 -19.18 -6.14 -5.76
C ALA A 120 -18.43 -6.72 -4.53
N CYS A 121 -17.88 -5.88 -3.64
CA CYS A 121 -17.23 -6.35 -2.41
C CYS A 121 -18.21 -6.83 -1.33
N ASP A 122 -19.52 -6.58 -1.50
CA ASP A 122 -20.60 -6.94 -0.56
C ASP A 122 -20.27 -6.57 0.92
N ARG A 123 -19.57 -5.46 1.10
CA ARG A 123 -19.16 -4.94 2.41
C ARG A 123 -19.14 -3.41 2.39
N PRO A 124 -19.56 -2.78 3.50
CA PRO A 124 -19.47 -1.33 3.60
C PRO A 124 -18.01 -0.86 3.54
N PRO A 125 -17.77 0.35 3.03
CA PRO A 125 -16.44 0.95 3.05
C PRO A 125 -15.84 1.02 4.46
N LEU A 126 -14.54 0.79 4.57
CA LEU A 126 -13.76 0.94 5.81
C LEU A 126 -13.85 2.37 6.33
N ALA A 127 -13.90 3.35 5.43
CA ALA A 127 -14.09 4.77 5.72
C ALA A 127 -15.31 5.07 6.60
N SER A 128 -16.25 4.12 6.72
CA SER A 128 -17.39 4.24 7.66
C SER A 128 -16.95 4.19 9.12
N LYS A 129 -15.76 3.66 9.42
CA LYS A 129 -15.27 3.39 10.78
C LYS A 129 -13.79 3.77 10.98
N ASP A 130 -13.14 4.28 9.96
CA ASP A 130 -11.72 4.63 9.97
C ASP A 130 -11.54 6.06 9.45
N ASP A 131 -11.34 6.98 10.37
CA ASP A 131 -11.19 8.41 10.06
C ASP A 131 -9.82 8.76 9.45
N THR A 132 -8.88 7.82 9.40
CA THR A 132 -7.62 7.99 8.67
C THR A 132 -7.80 7.82 7.16
N VAL A 133 -8.95 7.31 6.70
CA VAL A 133 -9.32 7.30 5.29
C VAL A 133 -9.77 8.70 4.88
N PHE A 134 -8.96 9.40 4.09
CA PHE A 134 -9.26 10.77 3.66
C PHE A 134 -9.89 10.86 2.27
N ALA A 135 -9.87 9.79 1.48
CA ALA A 135 -10.46 9.73 0.15
C ALA A 135 -10.85 8.31 -0.24
N LEU A 136 -11.81 8.17 -1.18
CA LEU A 136 -12.19 6.89 -1.76
C LEU A 136 -11.89 6.86 -3.26
N ALA A 137 -11.39 5.72 -3.73
CA ALA A 137 -11.28 5.37 -5.14
C ALA A 137 -12.34 4.29 -5.43
N VAL A 138 -13.36 4.64 -6.21
CA VAL A 138 -14.59 3.86 -6.37
C VAL A 138 -14.81 3.49 -7.83
N GLU A 139 -15.11 2.22 -8.10
CA GLU A 139 -15.54 1.82 -9.44
C GLU A 139 -16.93 2.42 -9.75
N GLY A 140 -17.02 3.22 -10.83
CA GLY A 140 -18.20 4.02 -11.14
C GLY A 140 -18.32 5.32 -10.34
N GLY A 141 -17.25 5.70 -9.63
CA GLY A 141 -17.09 7.01 -9.00
C GLY A 141 -18.13 7.35 -7.94
N SER A 142 -18.35 8.65 -7.78
CA SER A 142 -19.26 9.22 -6.77
C SER A 142 -20.71 8.74 -6.95
N SER A 143 -21.17 8.51 -8.18
CA SER A 143 -22.54 8.06 -8.46
C SER A 143 -22.83 6.67 -7.88
N THR A 144 -21.85 5.77 -7.91
CA THR A 144 -21.98 4.44 -7.31
C THR A 144 -21.94 4.51 -5.79
N LEU A 145 -21.01 5.27 -5.21
CA LEU A 145 -20.93 5.42 -3.77
C LEU A 145 -22.20 6.08 -3.19
N SER A 146 -22.74 7.12 -3.83
CA SER A 146 -23.91 7.85 -3.36
C SER A 146 -25.16 6.99 -3.30
N ARG A 147 -25.30 5.98 -4.16
CA ARG A 147 -26.43 5.04 -4.13
C ARG A 147 -26.45 4.19 -2.87
N HIS A 148 -25.30 3.79 -2.38
CA HIS A 148 -25.16 2.85 -1.26
C HIS A 148 -24.75 3.53 0.05
N HIS A 149 -23.92 4.60 -0.05
CA HIS A 149 -23.31 5.29 1.08
C HIS A 149 -23.33 6.82 0.88
N PRO A 150 -24.49 7.47 0.77
CA PRO A 150 -24.59 8.90 0.44
C PRO A 150 -23.83 9.80 1.42
N ARG A 151 -23.89 9.51 2.72
CA ARG A 151 -23.16 10.30 3.74
C ARG A 151 -21.65 10.24 3.58
N LEU A 152 -21.09 9.14 3.11
CA LEU A 152 -19.66 9.05 2.81
C LEU A 152 -19.29 9.85 1.56
N ALA A 153 -20.13 9.79 0.53
CA ALA A 153 -19.95 10.54 -0.69
C ALA A 153 -20.01 12.06 -0.48
N GLU A 154 -20.76 12.53 0.51
CA GLU A 154 -20.80 13.94 0.92
C GLU A 154 -19.61 14.35 1.80
N ARG A 155 -19.06 13.42 2.59
CA ARG A 155 -18.01 13.69 3.57
C ARG A 155 -16.61 13.65 2.99
N LEU A 156 -16.35 12.77 2.04
CA LEU A 156 -15.00 12.47 1.56
C LEU A 156 -14.89 12.69 0.04
N PRO A 157 -13.72 13.16 -0.43
CA PRO A 157 -13.42 13.14 -1.86
C PRO A 157 -13.56 11.73 -2.44
N VAL A 158 -14.26 11.63 -3.55
CA VAL A 158 -14.50 10.37 -4.28
C VAL A 158 -13.94 10.49 -5.69
N PHE A 159 -13.06 9.59 -6.04
CA PHE A 159 -12.44 9.48 -7.35
C PHE A 159 -12.94 8.23 -8.07
N GLU A 160 -12.91 8.25 -9.41
CA GLU A 160 -13.00 7.01 -10.17
C GLU A 160 -11.79 6.13 -9.86
N LEU A 161 -11.98 4.81 -9.69
CA LEU A 161 -10.92 3.87 -9.33
C LEU A 161 -9.74 3.90 -10.32
N GLY A 162 -9.98 4.31 -11.57
CA GLY A 162 -8.98 4.49 -12.62
C GLY A 162 -8.25 5.83 -12.62
N ASP A 163 -8.71 6.83 -11.89
CA ASP A 163 -8.18 8.21 -11.91
C ASP A 163 -6.90 8.33 -11.04
N ALA A 164 -5.81 7.76 -11.53
CA ALA A 164 -4.53 7.82 -10.83
C ALA A 164 -4.00 9.26 -10.68
N GLU A 165 -4.25 10.13 -11.67
CA GLU A 165 -3.78 11.52 -11.66
C GLU A 165 -4.46 12.35 -10.56
N GLY A 166 -5.79 12.30 -10.50
CA GLY A 166 -6.58 12.98 -9.47
C GLY A 166 -6.27 12.45 -8.08
N ILE A 167 -6.20 11.13 -7.94
CA ILE A 167 -5.90 10.46 -6.67
C ILE A 167 -4.50 10.83 -6.17
N LEU A 168 -3.46 10.75 -7.01
CA LEU A 168 -2.11 11.11 -6.60
C LEU A 168 -1.99 12.59 -6.23
N THR A 169 -2.71 13.46 -6.93
CA THR A 169 -2.77 14.89 -6.60
C THR A 169 -3.38 15.10 -5.20
N ALA A 170 -4.46 14.39 -4.89
CA ALA A 170 -5.07 14.43 -3.56
C ALA A 170 -4.11 13.90 -2.48
N VAL A 171 -3.38 12.79 -2.74
CA VAL A 171 -2.35 12.25 -1.83
C VAL A 171 -1.29 13.30 -1.54
N VAL A 172 -0.68 13.86 -2.58
CA VAL A 172 0.42 14.84 -2.43
C VAL A 172 -0.05 16.06 -1.66
N ASN A 173 -1.27 16.53 -1.92
CA ASN A 173 -1.82 17.69 -1.20
C ASN A 173 -2.15 17.37 0.26
N HIS A 174 -2.65 16.18 0.56
CA HIS A 174 -2.97 15.75 1.92
C HIS A 174 -1.72 15.52 2.79
N LEU A 175 -0.62 15.06 2.19
CA LEU A 175 0.63 14.76 2.88
C LEU A 175 1.62 15.93 2.93
N LYS A 176 1.26 17.09 2.33
CA LYS A 176 2.05 18.31 2.51
C LYS A 176 1.92 18.78 3.97
N PRO A 177 3.06 19.14 4.61
CA PRO A 177 3.06 19.69 5.96
C PRO A 177 2.30 21.01 6.05
#